data_43b7831bdd258b121bcccb3d185db729
#
_entry.id   43b7831bdd258b121bcccb3d185db729
#
_cell.length_a   1.000
_cell.length_b   1.000
_cell.length_c   1.000
_cell.angle_alpha   90.00
_cell.angle_beta   90.00
_cell.angle_gamma   90.00
#
_symmetry.space_group_name_H-M   'P 1'
#
loop_
_entity.id
_entity.type
_entity.pdbx_description
1 polymer ?
#
loop_
_entity_poly.entity_id
_entity_poly.type
_entity_poly.pdbx_seq_one_letter_code
_entity_poly.pdbx_strand_id
1 'polypeptide(L)'
;MKNKSLSNIFKGDKVIWMVFFFLCIISIIEVYSASSSLSYTGGNYWSPIIYHCSILVVGIALMVVVLNIKCRYFKLITPIVLGMSILMLIWVLVAGQSTNGASRWISFAGIQFQPSELGKGALVLAIAQILSAMQTEHGADRKAFKYIMWLSGGIILLILGENLSTAMLIGLTVVLMMFVGRVPFNQLGRLIGIIVLLGVFVLSMVMLVGDDKLAEDELSDK
;
A
#
# COMPACT_ATOMS: atom_id res chain seq x y z
N MET A 1 -30.69 -6.14 -30.29
CA MET A 1 -30.76 -5.76 -28.85
C MET A 1 -29.33 -5.63 -28.35
N LYS A 2 -28.84 -4.39 -28.20
CA LYS A 2 -27.45 -4.13 -27.75
C LYS A 2 -27.32 -4.48 -26.25
N ASN A 3 -26.41 -5.36 -25.91
CA ASN A 3 -26.10 -5.78 -24.53
C ASN A 3 -25.73 -4.60 -23.61
N LYS A 4 -26.73 -3.81 -23.21
CA LYS A 4 -26.57 -2.71 -22.23
C LYS A 4 -26.33 -3.19 -20.80
N SER A 5 -26.48 -4.48 -20.52
CA SER A 5 -26.42 -5.01 -19.15
C SER A 5 -24.98 -5.17 -18.63
N LEU A 6 -24.07 -5.74 -19.42
CA LEU A 6 -22.70 -6.00 -18.99
C LEU A 6 -21.81 -4.74 -18.95
N SER A 7 -22.01 -3.79 -19.89
CA SER A 7 -21.23 -2.55 -19.91
C SER A 7 -21.53 -1.60 -18.73
N ASN A 8 -22.66 -1.81 -18.05
CA ASN A 8 -23.02 -1.02 -16.86
C ASN A 8 -22.42 -1.57 -15.55
N ILE A 9 -21.98 -2.82 -15.53
CA ILE A 9 -21.39 -3.47 -14.36
C ILE A 9 -19.90 -3.10 -14.24
N PHE A 10 -19.18 -3.12 -15.37
CA PHE A 10 -17.77 -2.76 -15.44
C PHE A 10 -17.62 -1.28 -15.81
N LYS A 11 -17.75 -0.42 -14.78
CA LYS A 11 -17.51 1.02 -14.92
C LYS A 11 -16.00 1.30 -14.89
N GLY A 12 -15.57 2.36 -15.59
CA GLY A 12 -14.19 2.81 -15.58
C GLY A 12 -13.51 2.71 -16.95
N ASP A 13 -12.22 3.00 -16.96
CA ASP A 13 -11.39 2.97 -18.16
C ASP A 13 -11.05 1.54 -18.57
N LYS A 14 -11.19 1.24 -19.86
CA LYS A 14 -10.89 -0.07 -20.44
C LYS A 14 -9.41 -0.45 -20.32
N VAL A 15 -8.52 0.55 -20.39
CA VAL A 15 -7.07 0.32 -20.25
C VAL A 15 -6.75 -0.15 -18.85
N ILE A 16 -7.35 0.47 -17.83
CA ILE A 16 -7.17 0.04 -16.42
C ILE A 16 -7.65 -1.40 -16.24
N TRP A 17 -8.80 -1.76 -16.82
CA TRP A 17 -9.31 -3.13 -16.77
C TRP A 17 -8.38 -4.12 -17.46
N MET A 18 -7.85 -3.76 -18.62
CA MET A 18 -6.91 -4.62 -19.36
C MET A 18 -5.64 -4.86 -18.55
N VAL A 19 -5.03 -3.82 -17.99
CA VAL A 19 -3.85 -3.93 -17.13
C VAL A 19 -4.14 -4.77 -15.89
N PHE A 20 -5.29 -4.54 -15.26
CA PHE A 20 -5.71 -5.30 -14.08
C PHE A 20 -5.82 -6.81 -14.37
N PHE A 21 -6.54 -7.20 -15.43
CA PHE A 21 -6.66 -8.62 -15.79
C PHE A 21 -5.32 -9.23 -16.20
N PHE A 22 -4.47 -8.47 -16.87
CA PHE A 22 -3.11 -8.93 -17.20
C PHE A 22 -2.30 -9.22 -15.92
N LEU A 23 -2.36 -8.34 -14.91
CA LEU A 23 -1.73 -8.56 -13.62
C LEU A 23 -2.34 -9.76 -12.86
N CYS A 24 -3.65 -9.98 -12.96
CA CYS A 24 -4.28 -11.19 -12.40
C CYS A 24 -3.72 -12.47 -13.01
N ILE A 25 -3.53 -12.49 -14.34
CA ILE A 25 -2.94 -13.65 -15.03
C ILE A 25 -1.50 -13.88 -14.56
N ILE A 26 -0.68 -12.82 -14.49
CA ILE A 26 0.69 -12.93 -13.96
C ILE A 26 0.68 -13.50 -12.55
N SER A 27 -0.19 -12.99 -11.67
CA SER A 27 -0.30 -13.45 -10.29
C SER A 27 -0.65 -14.95 -10.18
N ILE A 28 -1.53 -15.45 -11.04
CA ILE A 28 -1.85 -16.89 -11.10
C ILE A 28 -0.62 -17.70 -11.53
N ILE A 29 0.11 -17.22 -12.54
CA ILE A 29 1.33 -17.90 -13.04
C ILE A 29 2.41 -17.94 -11.97
N GLU A 30 2.60 -16.84 -11.21
CA GLU A 30 3.57 -16.76 -10.12
C GLU A 30 3.24 -17.75 -8.99
N VAL A 31 1.97 -17.80 -8.57
CA VAL A 31 1.53 -18.78 -7.55
C VAL A 31 1.69 -20.21 -8.06
N TYR A 32 1.38 -20.48 -9.32
CA TYR A 32 1.61 -21.79 -9.92
C TYR A 32 3.11 -22.15 -9.89
N SER A 33 3.98 -21.24 -10.30
CA SER A 33 5.42 -21.44 -10.31
C SER A 33 5.97 -21.69 -8.90
N ALA A 34 5.57 -20.87 -7.93
CA ALA A 34 5.97 -21.03 -6.53
C ALA A 34 5.46 -22.33 -5.91
N SER A 35 4.25 -22.77 -6.26
CA SER A 35 3.64 -24.00 -5.75
C SER A 35 4.23 -25.27 -6.37
N SER A 36 4.88 -25.17 -7.53
CA SER A 36 5.50 -26.32 -8.18
C SER A 36 6.62 -26.92 -7.35
N SER A 37 7.31 -26.11 -6.54
CA SER A 37 8.36 -26.59 -5.61
C SER A 37 7.80 -27.49 -4.50
N LEU A 38 6.54 -27.35 -4.11
CA LEU A 38 5.86 -28.19 -3.13
C LEU A 38 5.64 -29.63 -3.64
N SER A 39 5.59 -29.82 -4.95
CA SER A 39 5.48 -31.15 -5.56
C SER A 39 6.66 -32.06 -5.24
N TYR A 40 7.86 -31.49 -5.12
CA TYR A 40 9.07 -32.25 -4.78
C TYR A 40 9.10 -32.70 -3.31
N THR A 41 8.31 -32.10 -2.44
CA THR A 41 8.19 -32.44 -1.02
C THR A 41 6.96 -33.31 -0.71
N GLY A 42 6.24 -33.80 -1.73
CA GLY A 42 5.07 -34.65 -1.58
C GLY A 42 3.78 -33.90 -1.21
N GLY A 43 3.77 -32.57 -1.30
CA GLY A 43 2.60 -31.73 -1.04
C GLY A 43 1.66 -31.59 -2.24
N ASN A 44 0.41 -31.23 -1.97
CA ASN A 44 -0.59 -30.96 -3.01
C ASN A 44 -0.42 -29.53 -3.56
N TYR A 45 0.18 -29.40 -4.74
CA TYR A 45 0.43 -28.11 -5.39
C TYR A 45 -0.85 -27.41 -5.92
N TRP A 46 -1.95 -28.13 -6.08
CA TRP A 46 -3.22 -27.54 -6.53
C TRP A 46 -3.92 -26.71 -5.46
N SER A 47 -3.73 -27.06 -4.18
CA SER A 47 -4.40 -26.39 -3.07
C SER A 47 -4.09 -24.87 -2.99
N PRO A 48 -2.83 -24.41 -3.05
CA PRO A 48 -2.51 -22.99 -3.06
C PRO A 48 -3.09 -22.25 -4.26
N ILE A 49 -3.11 -22.89 -5.44
CA ILE A 49 -3.62 -22.29 -6.68
C ILE A 49 -5.13 -22.07 -6.59
N ILE A 50 -5.88 -23.10 -6.17
CA ILE A 50 -7.34 -23.02 -6.00
C ILE A 50 -7.69 -21.97 -4.95
N TYR A 51 -6.97 -21.93 -3.84
CA TYR A 51 -7.15 -20.93 -2.80
C TYR A 51 -6.91 -19.53 -3.31
N HIS A 52 -5.80 -19.30 -4.03
CA HIS A 52 -5.48 -18.00 -4.63
C HIS A 52 -6.54 -17.55 -5.64
N CYS A 53 -6.93 -18.42 -6.57
CA CYS A 53 -7.98 -18.13 -7.54
C CYS A 53 -9.32 -17.80 -6.87
N SER A 54 -9.68 -18.50 -5.80
CA SER A 54 -10.91 -18.24 -5.05
C SER A 54 -10.90 -16.85 -4.41
N ILE A 55 -9.79 -16.47 -3.76
CA ILE A 55 -9.63 -15.12 -3.19
C ILE A 55 -9.67 -14.05 -4.29
N LEU A 56 -9.04 -14.32 -5.42
CA LEU A 56 -8.99 -13.38 -6.55
C LEU A 56 -10.39 -13.14 -7.12
N VAL A 57 -11.22 -14.19 -7.26
CA VAL A 57 -12.63 -14.06 -7.68
C VAL A 57 -13.43 -13.24 -6.67
N VAL A 58 -13.28 -13.51 -5.37
CA VAL A 58 -13.93 -12.73 -4.31
C VAL A 58 -13.48 -11.27 -4.36
N GLY A 59 -12.18 -11.02 -4.54
CA GLY A 59 -11.62 -9.67 -4.67
C GLY A 59 -12.19 -8.92 -5.88
N ILE A 60 -12.31 -9.57 -7.03
CA ILE A 60 -12.94 -8.99 -8.24
C ILE A 60 -14.42 -8.67 -7.97
N ALA A 61 -15.15 -9.57 -7.33
CA ALA A 61 -16.56 -9.34 -7.00
C ALA A 61 -16.72 -8.12 -6.07
N LEU A 62 -15.91 -8.02 -5.03
CA LEU A 62 -15.90 -6.87 -4.12
C LEU A 62 -15.52 -5.58 -4.84
N MET A 63 -14.53 -5.61 -5.74
CA MET A 63 -14.15 -4.45 -6.55
C MET A 63 -15.30 -3.97 -7.43
N VAL A 64 -16.02 -4.88 -8.08
CA VAL A 64 -17.20 -4.53 -8.88
C VAL A 64 -18.30 -3.90 -8.02
N VAL A 65 -18.54 -4.41 -6.81
CA VAL A 65 -19.47 -3.81 -5.85
C VAL A 65 -19.05 -2.38 -5.52
N VAL A 66 -17.79 -2.17 -5.15
CA VAL A 66 -17.23 -0.86 -4.79
C VAL A 66 -17.34 0.13 -5.94
N LEU A 67 -17.06 -0.28 -7.18
CA LEU A 67 -17.19 0.55 -8.38
C LEU A 67 -18.62 1.04 -8.64
N ASN A 68 -19.63 0.33 -8.14
CA ASN A 68 -21.03 0.71 -8.27
C ASN A 68 -21.55 1.60 -7.13
N ILE A 69 -20.76 1.80 -6.06
CA ILE A 69 -21.09 2.73 -4.97
C ILE A 69 -20.87 4.18 -5.44
N LYS A 70 -21.82 5.05 -5.13
CA LYS A 70 -21.70 6.48 -5.46
C LYS A 70 -20.60 7.13 -4.62
N CYS A 71 -19.71 7.91 -5.23
CA CYS A 71 -18.58 8.57 -4.59
C CYS A 71 -18.94 9.37 -3.32
N ARG A 72 -20.17 9.90 -3.24
CA ARG A 72 -20.61 10.66 -2.05
C ARG A 72 -20.58 9.82 -0.75
N TYR A 73 -20.81 8.50 -0.84
CA TYR A 73 -20.80 7.64 0.35
C TYR A 73 -19.39 7.43 0.90
N PHE A 74 -18.37 7.51 0.05
CA PHE A 74 -16.99 7.43 0.50
C PHE A 74 -16.61 8.57 1.45
N LYS A 75 -17.24 9.76 1.32
CA LYS A 75 -17.01 10.86 2.29
C LYS A 75 -17.36 10.46 3.72
N LEU A 76 -18.37 9.63 3.89
CA LEU A 76 -18.83 9.18 5.20
C LEU A 76 -18.03 7.94 5.69
N ILE A 77 -17.68 7.05 4.77
CA ILE A 77 -17.01 5.78 5.07
C ILE A 77 -15.52 6.00 5.37
N THR A 78 -14.85 6.90 4.64
CA THR A 78 -13.41 7.12 4.76
C THR A 78 -12.93 7.43 6.19
N PRO A 79 -13.52 8.37 6.95
CA PRO A 79 -13.04 8.64 8.30
C PRO A 79 -13.21 7.43 9.23
N ILE A 80 -14.26 6.63 9.03
CA ILE A 80 -14.51 5.41 9.83
C ILE A 80 -13.44 4.36 9.52
N VAL A 81 -13.22 4.07 8.23
CA VAL A 81 -12.21 3.08 7.80
C VAL A 81 -10.80 3.53 8.19
N LEU A 82 -10.52 4.83 8.09
CA LEU A 82 -9.24 5.41 8.51
C LEU A 82 -9.03 5.24 10.02
N GLY A 83 -10.02 5.58 10.84
CA GLY A 83 -9.96 5.40 12.29
C GLY A 83 -9.77 3.92 12.68
N MET A 84 -10.54 3.02 12.06
CA MET A 84 -10.38 1.58 12.26
C MET A 84 -8.98 1.09 11.86
N SER A 85 -8.45 1.55 10.73
CA SER A 85 -7.12 1.13 10.28
C SER A 85 -6.01 1.61 11.22
N ILE A 86 -6.12 2.83 11.75
CA ILE A 86 -5.17 3.35 12.74
C ILE A 86 -5.21 2.52 14.03
N LEU A 87 -6.42 2.21 14.53
CA LEU A 87 -6.58 1.37 15.71
C LEU A 87 -6.00 -0.03 15.50
N MET A 88 -6.23 -0.64 14.34
CA MET A 88 -5.68 -1.95 13.99
C MET A 88 -4.15 -1.91 13.85
N LEU A 89 -3.57 -0.85 13.27
CA LEU A 89 -2.12 -0.68 13.17
C LEU A 89 -1.49 -0.54 14.56
N ILE A 90 -2.08 0.25 15.45
CA ILE A 90 -1.62 0.36 16.83
C ILE A 90 -1.74 -0.99 17.56
N TRP A 91 -2.84 -1.70 17.36
CA TRP A 91 -3.03 -3.03 17.96
C TRP A 91 -1.94 -4.01 17.51
N VAL A 92 -1.59 -4.03 16.23
CA VAL A 92 -0.53 -4.91 15.70
C VAL A 92 0.83 -4.58 16.27
N LEU A 93 1.15 -3.32 16.48
CA LEU A 93 2.42 -2.89 17.11
C LEU A 93 2.53 -3.39 18.56
N VAL A 94 1.40 -3.50 19.27
CA VAL A 94 1.38 -3.90 20.70
C VAL A 94 1.19 -5.40 20.88
N ALA A 95 0.35 -6.04 20.09
CA ALA A 95 -0.14 -7.42 20.29
C ALA A 95 -0.10 -8.28 19.02
N GLY A 96 0.58 -7.85 17.95
CA GLY A 96 0.65 -8.59 16.69
C GLY A 96 1.44 -9.88 16.81
N GLN A 97 0.98 -10.89 16.05
CA GLN A 97 1.71 -12.16 15.93
C GLN A 97 2.94 -11.94 15.03
N SER A 98 4.13 -12.25 15.55
CA SER A 98 5.36 -12.17 14.78
C SER A 98 5.46 -13.38 13.84
N THR A 99 5.33 -13.13 12.54
CA THR A 99 5.69 -14.10 11.51
C THR A 99 6.98 -13.61 10.86
N ASN A 100 8.04 -14.43 10.90
CA ASN A 100 9.38 -14.06 10.42
C ASN A 100 9.99 -12.81 11.08
N GLY A 101 9.76 -12.62 12.39
CA GLY A 101 10.36 -11.51 13.14
C GLY A 101 9.68 -10.15 13.02
N ALA A 102 8.54 -10.07 12.33
CA ALA A 102 7.75 -8.85 12.25
C ALA A 102 6.28 -9.13 12.55
N SER A 103 5.71 -8.34 13.47
CA SER A 103 4.29 -8.41 13.84
C SER A 103 3.46 -7.68 12.80
N ARG A 104 2.96 -8.40 11.78
CA ARG A 104 2.27 -7.77 10.63
C ARG A 104 0.85 -8.28 10.41
N TRP A 105 0.51 -9.41 11.03
CA TRP A 105 -0.71 -10.13 10.71
C TRP A 105 -1.63 -10.25 11.92
N ILE A 106 -2.92 -10.08 11.68
CA ILE A 106 -3.98 -10.45 12.61
C ILE A 106 -4.64 -11.69 12.04
N SER A 107 -4.72 -12.75 12.84
CA SER A 107 -5.49 -13.95 12.50
C SER A 107 -6.87 -13.84 13.13
N PHE A 108 -7.91 -13.82 12.31
CA PHE A 108 -9.29 -13.82 12.75
C PHE A 108 -10.06 -14.96 12.05
N ALA A 109 -10.60 -15.89 12.81
CA ALA A 109 -11.35 -17.05 12.28
C ALA A 109 -10.61 -17.86 11.18
N GLY A 110 -9.29 -17.99 11.29
CA GLY A 110 -8.47 -18.72 10.31
C GLY A 110 -8.10 -17.93 9.05
N ILE A 111 -8.56 -16.68 8.93
CA ILE A 111 -8.18 -15.77 7.85
C ILE A 111 -7.11 -14.81 8.39
N GLN A 112 -5.96 -14.77 7.73
CA GLN A 112 -4.91 -13.81 8.03
C GLN A 112 -5.19 -12.49 7.31
N PHE A 113 -5.20 -11.40 8.07
CA PHE A 113 -5.45 -10.06 7.59
C PHE A 113 -4.29 -9.15 8.00
N GLN A 114 -3.82 -8.32 7.07
CA GLN A 114 -2.77 -7.35 7.32
C GLN A 114 -3.38 -5.95 7.44
N PRO A 115 -3.37 -5.31 8.63
CA PRO A 115 -3.97 -4.00 8.85
C PRO A 115 -3.39 -2.88 7.98
N SER A 116 -2.11 -2.97 7.62
CA SER A 116 -1.48 -1.98 6.74
C SER A 116 -2.09 -1.95 5.34
N GLU A 117 -2.69 -3.05 4.84
CA GLU A 117 -3.40 -3.05 3.56
C GLU A 117 -4.66 -2.18 3.62
N LEU A 118 -5.42 -2.30 4.71
CA LEU A 118 -6.57 -1.42 4.95
C LEU A 118 -6.14 0.03 5.13
N GLY A 119 -5.07 0.26 5.89
CA GLY A 119 -4.50 1.58 6.13
C GLY A 119 -4.06 2.29 4.84
N LYS A 120 -3.44 1.58 3.91
CA LYS A 120 -3.08 2.10 2.59
C LYS A 120 -4.31 2.58 1.81
N GLY A 121 -5.33 1.73 1.71
CA GLY A 121 -6.56 2.08 1.00
C GLY A 121 -7.29 3.26 1.64
N ALA A 122 -7.41 3.28 2.96
CA ALA A 122 -8.04 4.36 3.71
C ALA A 122 -7.29 5.69 3.53
N LEU A 123 -5.95 5.66 3.57
CA LEU A 123 -5.11 6.84 3.36
C LEU A 123 -5.28 7.42 1.96
N VAL A 124 -5.24 6.58 0.92
CA VAL A 124 -5.45 7.01 -0.47
C VAL A 124 -6.82 7.69 -0.63
N LEU A 125 -7.88 7.10 -0.08
CA LEU A 125 -9.22 7.69 -0.10
C LEU A 125 -9.28 9.03 0.64
N ALA A 126 -8.65 9.12 1.81
CA ALA A 126 -8.61 10.35 2.60
C ALA A 126 -7.85 11.47 1.88
N ILE A 127 -6.69 11.18 1.30
CA ILE A 127 -5.92 12.16 0.52
C ILE A 127 -6.71 12.63 -0.70
N ALA A 128 -7.36 11.70 -1.43
CA ALA A 128 -8.19 12.05 -2.57
C ALA A 128 -9.34 13.00 -2.17
N GLN A 129 -9.96 12.79 -1.00
CA GLN A 129 -10.99 13.67 -0.46
C GLN A 129 -10.46 15.04 -0.06
N ILE A 130 -9.29 15.10 0.61
CA ILE A 130 -8.65 16.38 0.98
C ILE A 130 -8.32 17.17 -0.30
N LEU A 131 -7.68 16.54 -1.28
CA LEU A 131 -7.35 17.17 -2.55
C LEU A 131 -8.60 17.66 -3.29
N SER A 132 -9.64 16.84 -3.37
CA SER A 132 -10.90 17.21 -4.02
C SER A 132 -11.63 18.36 -3.30
N ALA A 133 -11.61 18.37 -1.97
CA ALA A 133 -12.30 19.39 -1.16
C ALA A 133 -11.55 20.73 -1.16
N MET A 134 -10.24 20.72 -1.34
CA MET A 134 -9.37 21.90 -1.28
C MET A 134 -8.83 22.30 -2.67
N GLN A 135 -9.46 21.82 -3.75
CA GLN A 135 -9.11 22.20 -5.11
C GLN A 135 -9.60 23.62 -5.42
N THR A 136 -8.71 24.42 -6.00
CA THR A 136 -8.98 25.76 -6.51
C THR A 136 -8.75 25.79 -8.03
N GLU A 137 -9.09 26.91 -8.70
CA GLU A 137 -8.85 27.07 -10.15
C GLU A 137 -7.37 26.89 -10.55
N HIS A 138 -6.45 27.22 -9.66
CA HIS A 138 -5.00 27.20 -9.89
C HIS A 138 -4.28 25.97 -9.32
N GLY A 139 -5.02 25.03 -8.73
CA GLY A 139 -4.48 23.82 -8.10
C GLY A 139 -4.98 23.65 -6.66
N ALA A 140 -4.37 22.76 -5.90
CA ALA A 140 -4.74 22.55 -4.50
C ALA A 140 -4.29 23.72 -3.61
N ASP A 141 -5.12 24.06 -2.62
CA ASP A 141 -4.77 25.06 -1.60
C ASP A 141 -3.48 24.64 -0.86
N ARG A 142 -2.65 25.62 -0.49
CA ARG A 142 -1.42 25.38 0.29
C ARG A 142 -1.66 24.65 1.62
N LYS A 143 -2.84 24.79 2.19
CA LYS A 143 -3.25 24.09 3.42
C LYS A 143 -3.46 22.59 3.19
N ALA A 144 -3.85 22.17 1.97
CA ALA A 144 -4.01 20.76 1.63
C ALA A 144 -2.74 19.96 1.90
N PHE A 145 -1.58 20.50 1.51
CA PHE A 145 -0.27 19.91 1.78
C PHE A 145 -0.09 19.60 3.28
N LYS A 146 -0.40 20.56 4.16
CA LYS A 146 -0.25 20.40 5.61
C LYS A 146 -1.12 19.26 6.13
N TYR A 147 -2.39 19.20 5.74
CA TYR A 147 -3.31 18.14 6.18
C TYR A 147 -2.88 16.76 5.67
N ILE A 148 -2.45 16.68 4.40
CA ILE A 148 -1.94 15.44 3.82
C ILE A 148 -0.70 14.98 4.57
N MET A 149 0.26 15.87 4.84
CA MET A 149 1.51 15.53 5.55
C MET A 149 1.25 15.03 6.97
N TRP A 150 0.34 15.67 7.71
CA TRP A 150 -0.02 15.23 9.06
C TRP A 150 -0.65 13.84 9.04
N LEU A 151 -1.61 13.62 8.14
CA LEU A 151 -2.32 12.37 8.04
C LEU A 151 -1.42 11.24 7.55
N SER A 152 -0.71 11.47 6.45
CA SER A 152 0.19 10.46 5.87
C SER A 152 1.38 10.18 6.76
N GLY A 153 1.96 11.20 7.38
CA GLY A 153 3.08 11.06 8.31
C GLY A 153 2.74 10.14 9.48
N GLY A 154 1.58 10.33 10.12
CA GLY A 154 1.12 9.47 11.21
C GLY A 154 0.97 8.00 10.80
N ILE A 155 0.33 7.74 9.66
CA ILE A 155 0.11 6.36 9.17
C ILE A 155 1.43 5.74 8.69
N ILE A 156 2.26 6.50 7.96
CA ILE A 156 3.55 6.01 7.49
C ILE A 156 4.46 5.63 8.66
N LEU A 157 4.48 6.43 9.74
CA LEU A 157 5.26 6.12 10.94
C LEU A 157 4.81 4.81 11.62
N LEU A 158 3.49 4.57 11.70
CA LEU A 158 2.96 3.31 12.22
C LEU A 158 3.38 2.11 11.37
N ILE A 159 3.32 2.24 10.04
CA ILE A 159 3.68 1.17 9.10
C ILE A 159 5.20 0.99 9.01
N LEU A 160 5.98 2.04 9.22
CA LEU A 160 7.45 2.00 9.19
C LEU A 160 8.01 1.01 10.21
N GLY A 161 7.40 0.93 11.40
CA GLY A 161 7.77 -0.03 12.44
C GLY A 161 7.53 -1.49 12.04
N GLU A 162 6.61 -1.75 11.11
CA GLU A 162 6.28 -3.09 10.63
C GLU A 162 7.03 -3.45 9.33
N ASN A 163 7.11 -2.50 8.39
CA ASN A 163 7.62 -2.76 7.04
C ASN A 163 8.09 -1.49 6.33
N LEU A 164 9.41 -1.33 6.25
CA LEU A 164 10.06 -0.21 5.58
C LEU A 164 9.65 -0.12 4.10
N SER A 165 9.63 -1.23 3.36
CA SER A 165 9.29 -1.24 1.93
C SER A 165 7.86 -0.76 1.69
N THR A 166 6.91 -1.20 2.53
CA THR A 166 5.52 -0.75 2.46
C THR A 166 5.39 0.73 2.79
N ALA A 167 6.09 1.21 3.81
CA ALA A 167 6.10 2.63 4.18
C ALA A 167 6.64 3.51 3.04
N MET A 168 7.72 3.09 2.38
CA MET A 168 8.28 3.79 1.22
C MET A 168 7.31 3.81 0.04
N LEU A 169 6.65 2.69 -0.27
CA LEU A 169 5.65 2.60 -1.34
C LEU A 169 4.48 3.57 -1.10
N ILE A 170 3.98 3.63 0.14
CA ILE A 170 2.91 4.56 0.51
C ILE A 170 3.40 6.00 0.41
N GLY A 171 4.61 6.30 0.90
CA GLY A 171 5.20 7.62 0.78
C GLY A 171 5.29 8.08 -0.68
N LEU A 172 5.74 7.22 -1.58
CA LEU A 172 5.76 7.49 -3.02
C LEU A 172 4.35 7.73 -3.57
N THR A 173 3.38 6.89 -3.18
CA THR A 173 1.98 7.05 -3.59
C THR A 173 1.42 8.41 -3.15
N VAL A 174 1.69 8.84 -1.93
CA VAL A 174 1.27 10.15 -1.40
C VAL A 174 1.88 11.29 -2.22
N VAL A 175 3.16 11.22 -2.54
CA VAL A 175 3.85 12.22 -3.38
C VAL A 175 3.22 12.28 -4.78
N LEU A 176 2.97 11.13 -5.40
CA LEU A 176 2.31 11.06 -6.71
C LEU A 176 0.89 11.62 -6.69
N MET A 177 0.11 11.32 -5.64
CA MET A 177 -1.23 11.89 -5.47
C MET A 177 -1.20 13.41 -5.31
N MET A 178 -0.26 13.96 -4.55
CA MET A 178 -0.07 15.39 -4.41
C MET A 178 0.34 16.05 -5.74
N PHE A 179 1.18 15.38 -6.51
CA PHE A 179 1.58 15.85 -7.85
C PHE A 179 0.39 15.92 -8.81
N VAL A 180 -0.39 14.84 -8.90
CA VAL A 180 -1.62 14.79 -9.72
C VAL A 180 -2.66 15.80 -9.21
N GLY A 181 -2.77 15.97 -7.89
CA GLY A 181 -3.68 16.93 -7.24
C GLY A 181 -3.25 18.39 -7.39
N ARG A 182 -2.16 18.67 -8.12
CA ARG A 182 -1.61 20.03 -8.35
C ARG A 182 -1.31 20.79 -7.06
N VAL A 183 -0.75 20.10 -6.07
CA VAL A 183 -0.18 20.77 -4.89
C VAL A 183 0.99 21.67 -5.36
N PRO A 184 1.16 22.89 -4.78
CA PRO A 184 2.18 23.84 -5.21
C PRO A 184 3.58 23.22 -5.27
N PHE A 185 4.27 23.34 -6.40
CA PHE A 185 5.58 22.73 -6.66
C PHE A 185 6.65 23.10 -5.61
N ASN A 186 6.57 24.31 -5.04
CA ASN A 186 7.51 24.73 -3.99
C ASN A 186 7.40 23.85 -2.71
N GLN A 187 6.20 23.38 -2.38
CA GLN A 187 5.97 22.49 -1.22
C GLN A 187 6.43 21.06 -1.56
N LEU A 188 6.06 20.59 -2.74
CA LEU A 188 6.41 19.26 -3.21
C LEU A 188 7.93 19.11 -3.43
N GLY A 189 8.57 20.09 -4.05
CA GLY A 189 10.02 20.11 -4.26
C GLY A 189 10.80 20.13 -2.95
N ARG A 190 10.32 20.89 -1.95
CA ARG A 190 10.92 20.89 -0.61
C ARG A 190 10.80 19.52 0.06
N LEU A 191 9.64 18.87 -0.05
CA LEU A 191 9.43 17.53 0.49
C LEU A 191 10.38 16.51 -0.17
N ILE A 192 10.45 16.50 -1.50
CA ILE A 192 11.33 15.59 -2.25
C ILE A 192 12.80 15.86 -1.87
N GLY A 193 13.19 17.14 -1.78
CA GLY A 193 14.55 17.51 -1.36
C GLY A 193 14.89 16.97 0.04
N ILE A 194 13.98 17.06 1.00
CA ILE A 194 14.17 16.49 2.36
C ILE A 194 14.30 14.98 2.29
N ILE A 195 13.45 14.29 1.53
CA ILE A 195 13.50 12.82 1.40
C ILE A 195 14.84 12.38 0.79
N VAL A 196 15.30 13.05 -0.28
CA VAL A 196 16.58 12.75 -0.93
C VAL A 196 17.75 12.99 0.06
N LEU A 197 17.74 14.10 0.77
CA LEU A 197 18.77 14.43 1.75
C LEU A 197 18.84 13.41 2.87
N LEU A 198 17.70 12.99 3.41
CA LEU A 198 17.63 11.92 4.42
C LEU A 198 18.11 10.59 3.85
N GLY A 199 17.77 10.24 2.62
CA GLY A 199 18.24 9.03 1.96
C GLY A 199 19.77 9.01 1.80
N VAL A 200 20.34 10.11 1.34
CA VAL A 200 21.82 10.27 1.23
C VAL A 200 22.48 10.18 2.61
N PHE A 201 21.89 10.82 3.62
CA PHE A 201 22.42 10.77 4.99
C PHE A 201 22.42 9.34 5.54
N VAL A 202 21.32 8.60 5.39
CA VAL A 202 21.23 7.19 5.83
C VAL A 202 22.23 6.32 5.08
N LEU A 203 22.35 6.48 3.75
CA LEU A 203 23.34 5.74 2.96
C LEU A 203 24.77 6.03 3.40
N SER A 204 25.12 7.30 3.65
CA SER A 204 26.45 7.65 4.15
C SER A 204 26.74 7.07 5.53
N MET A 205 25.75 7.06 6.43
CA MET A 205 25.88 6.42 7.74
C MET A 205 26.11 4.91 7.62
N VAL A 206 25.36 4.23 6.74
CA VAL A 206 25.52 2.78 6.53
C VAL A 206 26.89 2.44 5.96
N MET A 207 27.40 3.25 5.04
CA MET A 207 28.75 3.07 4.47
C MET A 207 29.84 3.28 5.52
N LEU A 208 29.75 4.34 6.34
CA LEU A 208 30.73 4.61 7.41
C LEU A 208 30.78 3.47 8.44
N VAL A 209 29.62 3.01 8.92
CA VAL A 209 29.55 1.90 9.89
C VAL A 209 29.98 0.57 9.27
N GLY A 210 29.77 0.38 7.97
CA GLY A 210 30.21 -0.81 7.24
C GLY A 210 31.73 -0.88 7.11
N ASP A 211 32.38 0.25 6.82
CA ASP A 211 33.84 0.34 6.74
C ASP A 211 34.52 0.10 8.10
N ASP A 212 33.93 0.62 9.19
CA ASP A 212 34.49 0.40 10.54
C ASP A 212 34.46 -1.09 10.91
N LYS A 213 33.40 -1.83 10.59
CA LYS A 213 33.32 -3.26 10.86
C LYS A 213 34.33 -4.09 10.05
N LEU A 214 34.50 -3.75 8.76
CA LEU A 214 35.48 -4.42 7.91
C LEU A 214 36.92 -4.19 8.44
N ALA A 215 37.22 -3.00 8.95
CA ALA A 215 38.52 -2.68 9.56
C ALA A 215 38.74 -3.43 10.89
N GLU A 216 37.71 -3.62 11.71
CA GLU A 216 37.79 -4.42 12.95
C GLU A 216 38.00 -5.90 12.66
N ASP A 217 37.32 -6.48 11.66
CA ASP A 217 37.49 -7.88 11.26
C ASP A 217 38.92 -8.15 10.73
N GLU A 218 39.48 -7.25 9.91
CA GLU A 218 40.88 -7.37 9.44
C GLU A 218 41.92 -7.25 10.57
N LEU A 219 41.62 -6.54 11.67
CA LEU A 219 42.52 -6.42 12.84
C LEU A 219 42.40 -7.62 13.75
N SER A 220 41.27 -8.32 13.78
CA SER A 220 41.06 -9.52 14.61
C SER A 220 41.66 -10.80 14.03
N ASP A 221 41.90 -10.83 12.71
CA ASP A 221 42.49 -11.97 12.00
C ASP A 221 44.04 -11.92 11.92
N LYS A 222 44.68 -10.94 12.54
CA LYS A 222 46.14 -10.80 12.66
C LYS A 222 46.64 -11.08 14.09
#